data_3caad281b12cbb4e913915ec48d6ab02
#
_entry.id   3caad281b12cbb4e913915ec48d6ab02
#
_cell.length_a   1.000
_cell.length_b   1.000
_cell.length_c   1.000
_cell.angle_alpha   90.00
_cell.angle_beta   90.00
_cell.angle_gamma   90.00
#
_symmetry.space_group_name_H-M   'P 1'
#
loop_
_entity.id
_entity.type
_entity.pdbx_description
1 polymer ?
#
loop_
_entity_poly.entity_id
_entity_poly.type
_entity_poly.pdbx_seq_one_letter_code
_entity_poly.pdbx_strand_id
1 'polypeptide(L)'
;MSIENKVGYGLRGKIWFGAFEDGNDAVCVANFDMPAAKLDWIGKCEKIYRATQNLFDSWSLTEEQLNEFFGDTEKQDGADWITPTNMRGNRARDGKPIGHRSMSVGDVIQFGRDHDKKVYYACASFGFTELTSREYDRWLGTDSRDRDMFVSDIVKAKATVELIAKEEALVN
;
A
#
# COMPACT_ATOMS: atom_id res chain seq x y z
N MET A 1 10.55 -18.17 -13.56
CA MET A 1 9.85 -18.91 -12.47
C MET A 1 8.80 -17.97 -11.91
N SER A 2 7.53 -18.21 -12.22
CA SER A 2 6.42 -17.47 -11.62
C SER A 2 6.40 -17.80 -10.12
N ILE A 3 6.09 -16.80 -9.29
CA ILE A 3 5.74 -17.01 -7.89
C ILE A 3 4.37 -17.69 -7.92
N GLU A 4 4.35 -19.01 -8.18
CA GLU A 4 3.15 -19.79 -8.00
C GLU A 4 2.77 -19.72 -6.53
N ASN A 5 1.54 -19.27 -6.27
CA ASN A 5 0.91 -19.33 -4.96
C ASN A 5 1.08 -20.76 -4.41
N LYS A 6 2.04 -20.95 -3.52
CA LYS A 6 2.04 -22.16 -2.69
C LYS A 6 0.76 -22.09 -1.87
N VAL A 7 -0.19 -22.90 -2.25
CA VAL A 7 -1.46 -23.08 -1.54
C VAL A 7 -1.13 -23.39 -0.07
N GLY A 8 -1.47 -22.46 0.82
CA GLY A 8 -1.33 -22.64 2.27
C GLY A 8 -0.47 -21.63 3.03
N TYR A 9 0.29 -20.75 2.38
CA TYR A 9 1.05 -19.72 3.06
C TYR A 9 0.46 -18.34 2.78
N GLY A 10 0.25 -17.56 3.83
CA GLY A 10 -0.16 -16.16 3.73
C GLY A 10 0.86 -15.34 2.95
N LEU A 11 0.40 -14.28 2.31
CA LEU A 11 1.26 -13.31 1.63
C LEU A 11 1.76 -12.28 2.62
N ARG A 12 3.07 -12.17 2.69
CA ARG A 12 3.76 -11.20 3.57
C ARG A 12 4.27 -10.02 2.78
N GLY A 13 4.30 -8.86 3.42
CA GLY A 13 4.83 -7.68 2.77
C GLY A 13 4.86 -6.45 3.65
N LYS A 14 5.02 -5.30 2.99
CA LYS A 14 5.14 -3.99 3.61
C LYS A 14 4.23 -2.99 2.90
N ILE A 15 3.74 -2.01 3.65
CA ILE A 15 3.00 -0.86 3.13
C ILE A 15 3.88 0.37 3.29
N TRP A 16 4.10 1.08 2.21
CA TRP A 16 4.92 2.27 2.14
C TRP A 16 4.06 3.49 1.80
N PHE A 17 4.11 4.50 2.63
CA PHE A 17 3.51 5.78 2.31
C PHE A 17 4.51 6.67 1.58
N GLY A 18 4.08 7.17 0.42
CA GLY A 18 4.86 8.04 -0.43
C GLY A 18 4.98 9.47 0.10
N ALA A 19 4.01 9.90 0.89
CA ALA A 19 4.05 11.14 1.65
C ALA A 19 3.74 10.82 3.11
N PHE A 20 4.65 11.14 4.00
CA PHE A 20 4.50 10.85 5.42
C PHE A 20 4.76 12.12 6.24
N GLU A 21 3.70 12.69 6.78
CA GLU A 21 3.74 13.94 7.56
C GLU A 21 4.48 15.07 6.83
N ASP A 22 5.46 15.71 7.50
CA ASP A 22 6.24 16.83 6.95
C ASP A 22 7.54 16.38 6.26
N GLY A 23 7.75 15.05 6.12
CA GLY A 23 8.97 14.48 5.54
C GLY A 23 8.84 14.19 4.04
N ASN A 24 9.98 14.29 3.33
CA ASN A 24 10.04 13.94 1.91
C ASN A 24 10.28 12.45 1.65
N ASP A 25 10.68 11.69 2.67
CA ASP A 25 11.04 10.29 2.53
C ASP A 25 9.81 9.38 2.54
N ALA A 26 9.85 8.35 1.72
CA ALA A 26 8.89 7.26 1.81
C ALA A 26 9.12 6.46 3.11
N VAL A 27 8.05 6.18 3.83
CA VAL A 27 8.12 5.49 5.12
C VAL A 27 7.33 4.19 5.07
N CYS A 28 7.94 3.09 5.54
CA CYS A 28 7.21 1.85 5.79
C CYS A 28 6.30 2.03 7.01
N VAL A 29 4.99 2.06 6.79
CA VAL A 29 3.99 2.31 7.84
C VAL A 29 3.37 1.06 8.42
N ALA A 30 3.49 -0.08 7.73
CA ALA A 30 3.03 -1.36 8.24
C ALA A 30 3.75 -2.54 7.60
N ASN A 31 3.80 -3.64 8.34
CA ASN A 31 3.99 -4.98 7.81
C ASN A 31 2.65 -5.69 7.75
N PHE A 32 2.48 -6.62 6.81
CA PHE A 32 1.29 -7.47 6.77
C PHE A 32 1.64 -8.95 6.58
N ASP A 33 0.74 -9.80 7.09
CA ASP A 33 0.74 -11.24 6.89
C ASP A 33 -0.68 -11.66 6.49
N MET A 34 -1.03 -11.35 5.23
CA MET A 34 -2.38 -11.53 4.72
C MET A 34 -2.72 -13.01 4.60
N PRO A 35 -3.86 -13.47 5.12
CA PRO A 35 -4.32 -14.84 4.96
C PRO A 35 -4.37 -15.24 3.49
N ALA A 36 -4.12 -16.53 3.22
CA ALA A 36 -4.24 -17.08 1.88
C ALA A 36 -5.63 -16.82 1.31
N ALA A 37 -5.69 -16.17 0.16
CA ALA A 37 -6.95 -15.89 -0.53
C ALA A 37 -6.77 -16.16 -2.03
N LYS A 38 -7.82 -16.70 -2.67
CA LYS A 38 -7.88 -16.88 -4.12
C LYS A 38 -8.18 -15.55 -4.82
N LEU A 39 -7.28 -14.59 -4.67
CA LEU A 39 -7.36 -13.28 -5.30
C LEU A 39 -6.16 -13.12 -6.25
N ASP A 40 -6.37 -12.44 -7.37
CA ASP A 40 -5.29 -11.93 -8.19
C ASP A 40 -4.53 -10.81 -7.48
N TRP A 41 -3.49 -10.27 -8.11
CA TRP A 41 -2.66 -9.23 -7.48
C TRP A 41 -3.44 -7.95 -7.20
N ILE A 42 -4.33 -7.56 -8.11
CA ILE A 42 -5.16 -6.35 -7.93
C ILE A 42 -6.15 -6.55 -6.78
N GLY A 43 -6.84 -7.68 -6.72
CA GLY A 43 -7.75 -8.00 -5.60
C GLY A 43 -7.04 -8.06 -4.25
N LYS A 44 -5.77 -8.50 -4.21
CA LYS A 44 -4.94 -8.45 -3.00
C LYS A 44 -4.62 -7.01 -2.59
N CYS A 45 -4.25 -6.16 -3.56
CA CYS A 45 -4.02 -4.74 -3.33
C CYS A 45 -5.28 -4.03 -2.83
N GLU A 46 -6.43 -4.30 -3.44
CA GLU A 46 -7.72 -3.74 -2.99
C GLU A 46 -8.08 -4.16 -1.57
N LYS A 47 -7.81 -5.41 -1.19
CA LYS A 47 -8.03 -5.89 0.18
C LYS A 47 -7.16 -5.13 1.18
N ILE A 48 -5.86 -4.92 0.88
CA ILE A 48 -4.95 -4.12 1.71
C ILE A 48 -5.44 -2.67 1.77
N TYR A 49 -5.79 -2.09 0.62
CA TYR A 49 -6.30 -0.73 0.54
C TYR A 49 -7.51 -0.51 1.45
N ARG A 50 -8.52 -1.38 1.37
CA ARG A 50 -9.72 -1.28 2.21
C ARG A 50 -9.38 -1.38 3.70
N ALA A 51 -8.48 -2.28 4.07
CA ALA A 51 -8.07 -2.49 5.46
C ALA A 51 -7.23 -1.32 6.03
N THR A 52 -6.73 -0.42 5.18
CA THR A 52 -5.95 0.77 5.56
C THR A 52 -6.73 2.08 5.38
N GLN A 53 -8.04 2.04 5.25
CA GLN A 53 -8.88 3.23 5.21
C GLN A 53 -9.37 3.60 6.61
N ASN A 54 -9.33 4.88 6.94
CA ASN A 54 -9.91 5.43 8.17
C ASN A 54 -11.39 5.78 7.93
N LEU A 55 -12.22 4.77 7.65
CA LEU A 55 -13.64 5.01 7.34
C LEU A 55 -14.49 5.24 8.59
N PHE A 56 -14.22 4.50 9.65
CA PHE A 56 -14.92 4.58 10.92
C PHE A 56 -13.93 4.92 12.04
N ASP A 57 -12.79 4.20 12.08
CA ASP A 57 -11.74 4.34 13.08
C ASP A 57 -10.36 4.30 12.41
N SER A 58 -9.31 4.65 13.16
CA SER A 58 -7.95 4.55 12.65
C SER A 58 -7.51 3.10 12.52
N TRP A 59 -7.21 2.67 11.31
CA TRP A 59 -6.69 1.34 11.02
C TRP A 59 -5.37 0.99 11.76
N SER A 60 -4.63 2.00 12.19
CA SER A 60 -3.29 1.85 12.76
C SER A 60 -3.25 1.99 14.28
N LEU A 61 -4.33 2.43 14.92
CA LEU A 61 -4.43 2.46 16.38
C LEU A 61 -4.84 1.08 16.92
N THR A 62 -4.40 0.77 18.14
CA THR A 62 -4.84 -0.43 18.84
C THR A 62 -6.26 -0.25 19.37
N GLU A 63 -6.97 -1.36 19.60
CA GLU A 63 -8.30 -1.32 20.23
C GLU A 63 -8.26 -0.62 21.60
N GLU A 64 -7.20 -0.86 22.39
CA GLU A 64 -6.98 -0.18 23.68
C GLU A 64 -6.88 1.34 23.50
N GLN A 65 -6.12 1.81 22.50
CA GLN A 65 -6.00 3.25 22.20
C GLN A 65 -7.32 3.84 21.70
N LEU A 66 -8.07 3.09 20.89
CA LEU A 66 -9.37 3.53 20.41
C LEU A 66 -10.35 3.67 21.59
N ASN A 67 -10.44 2.67 22.45
CA ASN A 67 -11.35 2.67 23.59
C ASN A 67 -10.98 3.72 24.64
N GLU A 68 -9.68 3.91 24.93
CA GLU A 68 -9.23 4.93 25.90
C GLU A 68 -9.62 6.35 25.49
N PHE A 69 -9.54 6.68 24.19
CA PHE A 69 -9.64 8.06 23.72
C PHE A 69 -10.93 8.39 22.93
N PHE A 70 -11.59 7.38 22.39
CA PHE A 70 -12.76 7.57 21.50
C PHE A 70 -14.02 6.84 21.99
N GLY A 71 -13.94 6.08 23.09
CA GLY A 71 -15.02 5.26 23.62
C GLY A 71 -15.05 3.86 23.04
N ASP A 72 -16.11 3.10 23.36
CA ASP A 72 -16.28 1.72 22.86
C ASP A 72 -16.38 1.70 21.33
N THR A 73 -15.23 1.52 20.70
CA THR A 73 -15.12 1.39 19.24
C THR A 73 -14.64 -0.01 18.90
N GLU A 74 -15.32 -0.67 17.99
CA GLU A 74 -14.85 -1.94 17.46
C GLU A 74 -13.79 -1.68 16.40
N LYS A 75 -12.65 -2.37 16.51
CA LYS A 75 -11.61 -2.34 15.49
C LYS A 75 -12.18 -2.86 14.17
N GLN A 76 -11.93 -2.16 13.08
CA GLN A 76 -12.40 -2.53 11.76
C GLN A 76 -12.04 -3.99 11.42
N ASP A 77 -13.02 -4.79 11.02
CA ASP A 77 -12.85 -6.18 10.61
C ASP A 77 -11.74 -6.35 9.55
N GLY A 78 -10.82 -7.25 9.81
CA GLY A 78 -9.76 -7.65 8.86
C GLY A 78 -8.41 -6.94 9.03
N ALA A 79 -8.22 -6.13 10.07
CA ALA A 79 -6.93 -5.49 10.35
C ALA A 79 -5.94 -6.36 11.15
N ASP A 80 -6.32 -7.53 11.64
CA ASP A 80 -5.48 -8.39 12.50
C ASP A 80 -4.20 -8.88 11.82
N TRP A 81 -4.20 -8.94 10.50
CA TRP A 81 -3.06 -9.35 9.69
C TRP A 81 -2.18 -8.16 9.25
N ILE A 82 -2.50 -6.92 9.66
CA ILE A 82 -1.68 -5.72 9.45
C ILE A 82 -1.10 -5.27 10.78
N THR A 83 0.23 -5.15 10.83
CA THR A 83 0.96 -4.65 11.99
C THR A 83 1.52 -3.26 11.67
N PRO A 84 0.95 -2.18 12.20
CA PRO A 84 1.46 -0.84 12.02
C PRO A 84 2.89 -0.71 12.52
N THR A 85 3.72 0.07 11.82
CA THR A 85 5.10 0.38 12.17
C THR A 85 5.33 1.88 12.06
N ASN A 86 6.42 2.36 12.64
CA ASN A 86 6.78 3.78 12.62
C ASN A 86 5.64 4.71 13.09
N MET A 87 4.84 4.19 14.06
CA MET A 87 3.90 5.04 14.77
C MET A 87 4.70 6.13 15.46
N ARG A 88 4.68 7.32 14.89
CA ARG A 88 5.23 8.47 15.59
C ARG A 88 4.35 8.69 16.82
N GLY A 89 4.95 8.97 17.96
CA GLY A 89 4.24 9.31 19.19
C GLY A 89 3.53 10.66 19.08
N ASN A 90 3.06 11.00 17.86
CA ASN A 90 2.34 12.21 17.57
C ASN A 90 1.01 12.18 18.31
N ARG A 91 0.86 13.15 19.19
CA ARG A 91 -0.40 13.38 19.88
C ARG A 91 -1.02 14.65 19.34
N ALA A 92 -2.33 14.64 19.14
CA ALA A 92 -3.09 15.84 18.89
C ALA A 92 -2.93 16.81 20.09
N ARG A 93 -3.30 18.08 19.91
CA ARG A 93 -3.20 19.12 20.97
C ARG A 93 -3.98 18.74 22.24
N ASP A 94 -5.02 17.90 22.10
CA ASP A 94 -5.81 17.37 23.20
C ASP A 94 -5.21 16.08 23.84
N GLY A 95 -4.01 15.66 23.42
CA GLY A 95 -3.31 14.49 23.95
C GLY A 95 -3.69 13.15 23.32
N LYS A 96 -4.68 13.13 22.40
CA LYS A 96 -5.11 11.89 21.74
C LYS A 96 -4.06 11.35 20.78
N PRO A 97 -3.91 10.02 20.65
CA PRO A 97 -3.01 9.45 19.66
C PRO A 97 -3.50 9.76 18.24
N ILE A 98 -2.56 10.06 17.35
CA ILE A 98 -2.82 10.21 15.92
C ILE A 98 -2.34 8.95 15.21
N GLY A 99 -3.26 8.23 14.59
CA GLY A 99 -2.95 7.08 13.74
C GLY A 99 -2.39 7.52 12.37
N HIS A 100 -1.96 6.53 11.58
CA HIS A 100 -1.61 6.76 10.18
C HIS A 100 -2.82 7.22 9.38
N ARG A 101 -2.58 8.06 8.37
CA ARG A 101 -3.61 8.38 7.37
C ARG A 101 -4.06 7.13 6.59
N SER A 102 -5.15 7.24 5.88
CA SER A 102 -5.54 6.24 4.87
C SER A 102 -4.50 6.12 3.76
N MET A 103 -4.37 4.91 3.19
CA MET A 103 -3.60 4.71 1.96
C MET A 103 -4.20 5.53 0.81
N SER A 104 -3.36 6.12 -0.01
CA SER A 104 -3.76 7.01 -1.10
C SER A 104 -2.88 6.86 -2.34
N VAL A 105 -3.22 7.59 -3.41
CA VAL A 105 -2.42 7.64 -4.64
C VAL A 105 -0.96 8.00 -4.32
N GLY A 106 -0.03 7.31 -4.95
CA GLY A 106 1.39 7.47 -4.72
C GLY A 106 1.98 6.55 -3.66
N ASP A 107 1.15 5.88 -2.85
CA ASP A 107 1.62 4.88 -1.87
C ASP A 107 1.89 3.52 -2.56
N VAL A 108 2.75 2.70 -1.94
CA VAL A 108 3.18 1.43 -2.53
C VAL A 108 2.97 0.26 -1.58
N ILE A 109 2.47 -0.84 -2.12
CA ILE A 109 2.42 -2.15 -1.48
C ILE A 109 3.58 -2.99 -2.01
N GLN A 110 4.43 -3.47 -1.13
CA GLN A 110 5.48 -4.43 -1.42
C GLN A 110 5.05 -5.81 -0.93
N PHE A 111 4.90 -6.76 -1.83
CA PHE A 111 4.76 -8.17 -1.51
C PHE A 111 6.14 -8.84 -1.49
N GLY A 112 6.32 -9.82 -0.58
CA GLY A 112 7.60 -10.44 -0.32
C GLY A 112 8.43 -9.71 0.73
N ARG A 113 9.10 -10.47 1.61
CA ARG A 113 10.05 -9.96 2.61
C ARG A 113 11.49 -10.23 2.19
N ASP A 114 12.42 -9.87 3.02
CA ASP A 114 13.85 -9.65 2.78
C ASP A 114 14.57 -10.67 1.86
N HIS A 115 14.17 -11.95 1.86
CA HIS A 115 14.78 -13.00 1.03
C HIS A 115 13.87 -13.47 -0.12
N ASP A 116 12.65 -12.94 -0.23
CA ASP A 116 11.70 -13.30 -1.27
C ASP A 116 11.88 -12.40 -2.51
N LYS A 117 11.46 -12.92 -3.67
CA LYS A 117 11.28 -12.07 -4.85
C LYS A 117 10.20 -11.04 -4.54
N LYS A 118 10.57 -9.76 -4.56
CA LYS A 118 9.67 -8.67 -4.26
C LYS A 118 8.85 -8.28 -5.50
N VAL A 119 7.59 -7.99 -5.26
CA VAL A 119 6.67 -7.42 -6.26
C VAL A 119 6.05 -6.16 -5.66
N TYR A 120 5.96 -5.10 -6.45
CA TYR A 120 5.54 -3.80 -6.00
C TYR A 120 4.31 -3.33 -6.75
N TYR A 121 3.33 -2.80 -6.05
CA TYR A 121 2.14 -2.19 -6.62
C TYR A 121 1.94 -0.80 -6.05
N ALA A 122 1.89 0.21 -6.91
CA ALA A 122 1.56 1.57 -6.52
C ALA A 122 0.06 1.80 -6.61
N CYS A 123 -0.49 2.50 -5.62
CA CYS A 123 -1.85 3.04 -5.67
C CYS A 123 -1.90 4.14 -6.71
N ALA A 124 -2.72 3.96 -7.74
CA ALA A 124 -2.95 4.90 -8.82
C ALA A 124 -4.31 5.61 -8.65
N SER A 125 -4.61 6.60 -9.47
CA SER A 125 -5.90 7.30 -9.44
C SER A 125 -7.08 6.36 -9.70
N PHE A 126 -6.84 5.27 -10.44
CA PHE A 126 -7.80 4.19 -10.66
C PHE A 126 -7.09 2.84 -10.46
N GLY A 127 -7.32 2.21 -9.29
CA GLY A 127 -6.78 0.91 -8.94
C GLY A 127 -5.28 0.93 -8.64
N PHE A 128 -4.55 -0.08 -9.12
CA PHE A 128 -3.15 -0.29 -8.82
C PHE A 128 -2.34 -0.56 -10.08
N THR A 129 -1.09 -0.13 -10.10
CA THR A 129 -0.14 -0.42 -11.17
C THR A 129 1.09 -1.14 -10.61
N GLU A 130 1.51 -2.23 -11.25
CA GLU A 130 2.74 -2.91 -10.89
C GLU A 130 3.94 -2.01 -11.20
N LEU A 131 4.90 -1.96 -10.29
CA LEU A 131 6.19 -1.31 -10.50
C LEU A 131 7.27 -2.37 -10.69
N THR A 132 8.13 -2.19 -11.67
CA THR A 132 9.41 -2.91 -11.72
C THR A 132 10.29 -2.49 -10.55
N SER A 133 11.29 -3.30 -10.18
CA SER A 133 12.24 -2.94 -9.12
C SER A 133 12.91 -1.58 -9.39
N ARG A 134 13.26 -1.30 -10.67
CA ARG A 134 13.87 -0.03 -11.07
C ARG A 134 12.91 1.16 -10.92
N GLU A 135 11.62 0.98 -11.22
CA GLU A 135 10.60 2.01 -11.01
C GLU A 135 10.38 2.25 -9.53
N TYR A 136 10.38 1.20 -8.70
CA TYR A 136 10.30 1.33 -7.24
C TYR A 136 11.49 2.08 -6.66
N ASP A 137 12.73 1.79 -7.11
CA ASP A 137 13.92 2.52 -6.65
C ASP A 137 13.85 4.01 -7.03
N ARG A 138 13.35 4.33 -8.22
CA ARG A 138 13.10 5.72 -8.63
C ARG A 138 12.02 6.38 -7.79
N TRP A 139 10.93 5.67 -7.51
CA TRP A 139 9.86 6.14 -6.64
C TRP A 139 10.38 6.49 -5.24
N LEU A 140 11.26 5.67 -4.66
CA LEU A 140 11.91 5.98 -3.38
C LEU A 140 12.69 7.29 -3.42
N GLY A 141 13.38 7.57 -4.51
CA GLY A 141 14.17 8.79 -4.72
C GLY A 141 13.35 10.01 -5.18
N THR A 142 12.05 9.87 -5.42
CA THR A 142 11.17 10.97 -5.84
C THR A 142 10.71 11.76 -4.61
N ASP A 143 10.63 13.09 -4.74
CA ASP A 143 10.06 13.97 -3.69
C ASP A 143 8.60 13.56 -3.38
N SER A 144 8.21 13.63 -2.12
CA SER A 144 6.87 13.23 -1.67
C SER A 144 5.74 13.93 -2.43
N ARG A 145 5.97 15.18 -2.84
CA ARG A 145 4.98 15.98 -3.58
C ARG A 145 4.76 15.53 -5.02
N ASP A 146 5.71 14.78 -5.56
CA ASP A 146 5.72 14.35 -6.97
C ASP A 146 5.43 12.86 -7.15
N ARG A 147 5.27 12.09 -6.06
CA ARG A 147 5.08 10.63 -6.14
C ARG A 147 3.76 10.21 -6.77
N ASP A 148 2.70 10.95 -6.56
CA ASP A 148 1.42 10.71 -7.23
C ASP A 148 1.52 10.96 -8.73
N MET A 149 2.20 12.03 -9.14
CA MET A 149 2.47 12.34 -10.55
C MET A 149 3.41 11.30 -11.16
N PHE A 150 4.44 10.88 -10.46
CA PHE A 150 5.33 9.80 -10.89
C PHE A 150 4.56 8.50 -11.20
N VAL A 151 3.66 8.09 -10.31
CA VAL A 151 2.79 6.91 -10.52
C VAL A 151 1.87 7.11 -11.71
N SER A 152 1.27 8.30 -11.85
CA SER A 152 0.42 8.64 -12.99
C SER A 152 1.16 8.54 -14.32
N ASP A 153 2.40 8.97 -14.39
CA ASP A 153 3.21 8.89 -15.61
C ASP A 153 3.59 7.45 -15.97
N ILE A 154 3.83 6.59 -14.98
CA ILE A 154 4.02 5.14 -15.22
C ILE A 154 2.74 4.52 -15.80
N VAL A 155 1.57 4.84 -15.26
CA VAL A 155 0.28 4.33 -15.77
C VAL A 155 0.10 4.74 -17.23
N LYS A 156 0.34 6.02 -17.57
CA LYS A 156 0.24 6.53 -18.97
C LYS A 156 1.22 5.83 -19.90
N ALA A 157 2.47 5.67 -19.46
CA ALA A 157 3.50 4.99 -20.26
C ALA A 157 3.11 3.54 -20.58
N LYS A 158 2.61 2.80 -19.61
CA LYS A 158 2.15 1.41 -19.80
C LYS A 158 0.95 1.31 -20.74
N ALA A 159 -0.04 2.20 -20.57
CA ALA A 159 -1.20 2.24 -21.46
C ALA A 159 -0.79 2.54 -22.92
N THR A 160 0.20 3.41 -23.12
CA THR A 160 0.73 3.71 -24.46
C THR A 160 1.39 2.49 -25.10
N VAL A 161 2.20 1.75 -24.33
CA VAL A 161 2.87 0.51 -24.80
C VAL A 161 1.82 -0.54 -25.19
N GLU A 162 0.78 -0.72 -24.37
CA GLU A 162 -0.29 -1.67 -24.67
C GLU A 162 -1.08 -1.29 -25.94
N LEU A 163 -1.29 0.00 -26.17
CA LEU A 163 -1.98 0.49 -27.37
C LEU A 163 -1.14 0.19 -28.63
N ILE A 164 0.15 0.51 -28.61
CA ILE A 164 1.07 0.23 -29.73
C ILE A 164 1.10 -1.28 -30.03
N ALA A 165 1.22 -2.12 -29.01
CA ALA A 165 1.24 -3.57 -29.19
C ALA A 165 -0.07 -4.12 -29.80
N LYS A 166 -1.22 -3.53 -29.46
CA LYS A 166 -2.51 -3.87 -30.08
C LYS A 166 -2.60 -3.44 -31.54
N GLU A 167 -2.10 -2.26 -31.87
CA GLU A 167 -2.07 -1.77 -33.25
C GLU A 167 -1.16 -2.63 -34.13
N GLU A 168 0.03 -3.00 -33.65
CA GLU A 168 0.95 -3.90 -34.37
C GLU A 168 0.36 -5.30 -34.59
N ALA A 169 -0.42 -5.81 -33.63
CA ALA A 169 -1.10 -7.11 -33.76
C ALA A 169 -2.26 -7.11 -34.76
N LEU A 170 -2.82 -5.93 -35.08
CA LEU A 170 -3.90 -5.80 -36.06
C LEU A 170 -3.38 -5.67 -37.52
N VAL A 171 -2.09 -5.34 -37.67
CA VAL A 171 -1.47 -5.12 -39.01
C VAL A 171 -0.78 -6.40 -39.52
N ASN A 172 -0.54 -7.39 -38.69
CA ASN A 172 0.05 -8.70 -39.00
C ASN A 172 -1.00 -9.78 -39.11
#